data_8eab9385acec94284f86da4b2a7e6bd2
#
_entry.id   8eab9385acec94284f86da4b2a7e6bd2
#
_cell.length_a   1.000
_cell.length_b   1.000
_cell.length_c   1.000
_cell.angle_alpha   90.00
_cell.angle_beta   90.00
_cell.angle_gamma   90.00
#
_symmetry.space_group_name_H-M   'P 1'
#
loop_
_entity.id
_entity.type
_entity.pdbx_description
1 polymer ?
#
loop_
_entity_poly.entity_id
_entity_poly.type
_entity_poly.pdbx_seq_one_letter_code
_entity_poly.pdbx_strand_id
1 'polypeptide(L)'
;MKRVLTALMVLAVCSALLILPGCRRWQPAPAAGPAPTAPTPAPTTAPSPAPTIEVQANPSTIERGQQTTLTWRSQNATSVVIDGGVGNVAETGSVVITPRESQTFTAVAKGPGGEATASTRVTVVAPKEAAITSTDIEALRQAIRDGRVKDIFFAYDKSELTAESRAVLEENAKWFRQFPSAVVVIEGHCDERGTEEYNLALGDRRALATKEYLVQLGVDPEQLETISFGEERPFVQGHDESAWAQNRRAHFTVK
;
A
#
# COMPACT_ATOMS: atom_id res chain seq x y z
N MET A 1 27.42 -38.25 -9.01
CA MET A 1 27.44 -39.66 -9.47
C MET A 1 26.64 -39.77 -10.75
N LYS A 2 27.33 -40.22 -11.82
CA LYS A 2 26.90 -41.01 -12.99
C LYS A 2 25.76 -40.42 -13.86
N ARG A 3 26.04 -39.87 -15.08
CA ARG A 3 26.23 -40.55 -16.40
C ARG A 3 24.91 -41.20 -16.87
N VAL A 4 24.40 -40.94 -18.10
CA VAL A 4 24.77 -41.42 -19.44
C VAL A 4 23.90 -40.68 -20.43
N LEU A 5 24.26 -39.92 -21.38
CA LEU A 5 24.82 -40.10 -22.73
C LEU A 5 24.30 -41.33 -23.51
N THR A 6 23.51 -41.14 -24.58
CA THR A 6 23.54 -42.03 -25.75
C THR A 6 23.15 -41.25 -27.00
N ALA A 7 24.10 -41.20 -27.94
CA ALA A 7 23.96 -40.85 -29.34
C ALA A 7 23.82 -42.15 -30.16
N LEU A 8 23.13 -42.09 -31.32
CA LEU A 8 23.29 -43.00 -32.47
C LEU A 8 22.64 -42.32 -33.68
N MET A 9 23.26 -41.87 -34.63
CA MET A 9 23.99 -42.21 -35.85
C MET A 9 23.43 -43.40 -36.62
N VAL A 10 23.50 -43.28 -37.98
CA VAL A 10 23.43 -44.30 -39.07
C VAL A 10 22.23 -44.07 -40.01
N LEU A 11 22.28 -44.07 -41.30
CA LEU A 11 23.29 -44.24 -42.37
C LEU A 11 22.62 -43.91 -43.73
N ALA A 12 23.37 -43.38 -44.65
CA ALA A 12 23.03 -43.20 -46.06
C ALA A 12 23.01 -44.54 -46.81
N VAL A 13 22.09 -44.66 -47.76
CA VAL A 13 22.26 -45.62 -48.83
C VAL A 13 21.91 -44.98 -50.16
N CYS A 14 22.94 -44.78 -50.99
CA CYS A 14 22.89 -44.59 -52.45
C CYS A 14 22.46 -45.87 -53.15
N SER A 15 21.61 -45.78 -54.16
CA SER A 15 21.57 -46.75 -55.24
C SER A 15 21.23 -46.08 -56.57
N ALA A 16 22.23 -45.98 -57.37
CA ALA A 16 22.13 -45.72 -58.80
C ALA A 16 21.71 -47.00 -59.49
N LEU A 17 20.88 -46.95 -60.55
CA LEU A 17 20.99 -47.80 -61.71
C LEU A 17 20.07 -47.34 -62.84
N LEU A 18 20.71 -47.05 -63.92
CA LEU A 18 20.67 -47.56 -65.33
C LEU A 18 19.60 -46.99 -66.28
N ILE A 19 20.15 -46.33 -67.26
CA ILE A 19 19.61 -45.81 -68.51
C ILE A 19 19.39 -46.97 -69.48
N LEU A 20 18.25 -47.02 -70.17
CA LEU A 20 18.09 -47.68 -71.41
C LEU A 20 17.29 -46.82 -72.41
N PRO A 21 17.70 -46.68 -73.69
CA PRO A 21 17.01 -45.84 -74.64
C PRO A 21 15.93 -46.63 -75.40
N GLY A 22 14.68 -46.17 -75.28
CA GLY A 22 13.54 -46.72 -76.03
C GLY A 22 13.10 -45.80 -77.14
N CYS A 23 13.04 -46.34 -78.35
CA CYS A 23 12.69 -45.70 -79.60
C CYS A 23 11.43 -44.80 -79.53
N ARG A 24 11.62 -43.62 -80.01
CA ARG A 24 10.61 -42.57 -80.15
C ARG A 24 9.79 -42.81 -81.44
N ARG A 25 8.54 -43.15 -81.32
CA ARG A 25 7.55 -43.06 -82.37
C ARG A 25 6.95 -41.64 -82.34
N TRP A 26 7.17 -40.95 -83.50
CA TRP A 26 6.62 -39.61 -83.70
C TRP A 26 5.13 -39.71 -83.98
N GLN A 27 4.30 -39.05 -83.18
CA GLN A 27 2.89 -38.79 -83.45
C GLN A 27 2.69 -37.28 -83.69
N PRO A 28 1.90 -36.93 -84.73
CA PRO A 28 1.61 -35.51 -84.97
C PRO A 28 0.73 -34.94 -83.85
N ALA A 29 1.01 -33.70 -83.47
CA ALA A 29 0.36 -33.01 -82.41
C ALA A 29 -1.13 -32.74 -82.72
N PRO A 30 -2.04 -32.91 -81.78
CA PRO A 30 -3.41 -32.40 -81.87
C PRO A 30 -3.42 -30.90 -81.75
N ALA A 31 -4.32 -30.24 -82.47
CA ALA A 31 -4.53 -28.77 -82.49
C ALA A 31 -4.69 -28.14 -81.11
N ALA A 32 -4.04 -27.02 -80.98
CA ALA A 32 -4.10 -26.21 -79.73
C ALA A 32 -5.55 -25.81 -79.43
N GLY A 33 -6.05 -26.31 -78.29
CA GLY A 33 -7.26 -25.79 -77.69
C GLY A 33 -6.98 -24.38 -77.10
N PRO A 34 -8.00 -23.60 -76.84
CA PRO A 34 -7.84 -22.24 -76.26
C PRO A 34 -7.09 -22.27 -74.94
N ALA A 35 -6.09 -21.41 -74.89
CA ALA A 35 -5.25 -21.26 -73.69
C ALA A 35 -6.11 -21.05 -72.42
N PRO A 36 -5.80 -21.74 -71.30
CA PRO A 36 -6.45 -21.47 -70.06
C PRO A 36 -6.17 -20.02 -69.62
N THR A 37 -7.22 -19.24 -69.44
CA THR A 37 -7.14 -17.90 -68.81
C THR A 37 -6.46 -18.03 -67.47
N ALA A 38 -5.34 -17.34 -67.29
CA ALA A 38 -4.62 -17.25 -66.04
C ALA A 38 -5.58 -16.79 -64.98
N PRO A 39 -5.60 -17.38 -63.79
CA PRO A 39 -6.43 -16.89 -62.66
C PRO A 39 -6.04 -15.45 -62.34
N THR A 40 -7.03 -14.56 -62.33
CA THR A 40 -6.90 -13.20 -61.87
C THR A 40 -6.28 -13.23 -60.46
N PRO A 41 -5.15 -12.54 -60.20
CA PRO A 41 -4.59 -12.50 -58.87
C PRO A 41 -5.65 -11.95 -57.92
N ALA A 42 -5.93 -12.70 -56.85
CA ALA A 42 -6.79 -12.25 -55.75
C ALA A 42 -6.28 -10.89 -55.24
N PRO A 43 -7.16 -9.95 -54.90
CA PRO A 43 -6.73 -8.66 -54.36
C PRO A 43 -5.85 -8.89 -53.13
N THR A 44 -4.59 -8.50 -53.23
CA THR A 44 -3.68 -8.47 -52.07
C THR A 44 -4.22 -7.43 -51.10
N THR A 45 -4.93 -7.86 -50.06
CA THR A 45 -5.33 -7.00 -48.97
C THR A 45 -4.07 -6.40 -48.35
N ALA A 46 -3.94 -5.08 -48.40
CA ALA A 46 -2.86 -4.38 -47.71
C ALA A 46 -2.82 -4.82 -46.22
N PRO A 47 -1.65 -5.07 -45.67
CA PRO A 47 -1.56 -5.47 -44.25
C PRO A 47 -2.22 -4.41 -43.37
N SER A 48 -3.12 -4.86 -42.48
CA SER A 48 -3.75 -3.98 -41.51
C SER A 48 -2.70 -3.32 -40.63
N PRO A 49 -2.84 -2.04 -40.28
CA PRO A 49 -1.89 -1.36 -39.44
C PRO A 49 -1.81 -2.02 -38.06
N ALA A 50 -0.60 -2.13 -37.52
CA ALA A 50 -0.37 -2.71 -36.19
C ALA A 50 -1.02 -1.86 -35.10
N PRO A 51 -1.59 -2.47 -34.04
CA PRO A 51 -2.11 -1.73 -32.90
C PRO A 51 -0.97 -1.07 -32.13
N THR A 52 -1.30 0.02 -31.44
CA THR A 52 -0.42 0.68 -30.46
C THR A 52 -1.19 0.88 -29.15
N ILE A 53 -0.48 0.91 -28.04
CA ILE A 53 -1.06 1.19 -26.74
C ILE A 53 -0.05 1.93 -25.86
N GLU A 54 -0.57 2.90 -25.08
CA GLU A 54 0.13 3.57 -24.02
C GLU A 54 -0.72 3.47 -22.73
N VAL A 55 -0.07 3.28 -21.59
CA VAL A 55 -0.71 3.27 -20.27
C VAL A 55 0.16 4.05 -19.29
N GLN A 56 -0.45 4.91 -18.49
CA GLN A 56 0.22 5.73 -17.50
C GLN A 56 -0.57 5.76 -16.21
N ALA A 57 0.14 5.85 -15.07
CA ALA A 57 -0.44 6.06 -13.75
C ALA A 57 -0.03 7.45 -13.24
N ASN A 58 -0.99 8.23 -12.78
CA ASN A 58 -0.72 9.54 -12.21
C ASN A 58 -1.52 9.77 -10.91
N PRO A 59 -0.81 9.94 -9.78
CA PRO A 59 0.62 9.78 -9.57
C PRO A 59 1.10 8.32 -9.66
N SER A 60 2.34 8.07 -10.08
CA SER A 60 2.94 6.73 -10.14
C SER A 60 3.44 6.20 -8.80
N THR A 61 3.57 7.07 -7.81
CA THR A 61 3.89 6.74 -6.42
C THR A 61 2.79 7.30 -5.52
N ILE A 62 2.21 6.44 -4.70
CA ILE A 62 1.13 6.78 -3.76
C ILE A 62 1.44 6.21 -2.38
N GLU A 63 0.88 6.80 -1.35
CA GLU A 63 0.85 6.18 -0.02
C GLU A 63 -0.24 5.11 0.05
N ARG A 64 -0.07 4.14 0.94
CA ARG A 64 -1.06 3.09 1.16
C ARG A 64 -2.43 3.70 1.50
N GLY A 65 -3.45 3.32 0.70
CA GLY A 65 -4.81 3.85 0.84
C GLY A 65 -5.10 5.09 -0.01
N GLN A 66 -4.09 5.70 -0.64
CA GLN A 66 -4.28 6.79 -1.59
C GLN A 66 -4.69 6.26 -2.96
N GLN A 67 -5.31 7.13 -3.74
CA GLN A 67 -5.79 6.83 -5.07
C GLN A 67 -4.81 7.28 -6.15
N THR A 68 -4.77 6.56 -7.26
CA THR A 68 -4.10 6.97 -8.49
C THR A 68 -5.03 6.75 -9.69
N THR A 69 -4.80 7.52 -10.74
CA THR A 69 -5.57 7.40 -11.99
C THR A 69 -4.72 6.70 -13.04
N LEU A 70 -5.18 5.55 -13.53
CA LEU A 70 -4.65 4.93 -14.74
C LEU A 70 -5.32 5.59 -15.95
N THR A 71 -4.51 6.01 -16.92
CA THR A 71 -4.96 6.53 -18.21
C THR A 71 -4.32 5.74 -19.32
N TRP A 72 -5.11 5.36 -20.34
CA TRP A 72 -4.61 4.62 -21.48
C TRP A 72 -5.15 5.17 -22.78
N ARG A 73 -4.40 4.92 -23.85
CA ARG A 73 -4.77 5.25 -25.22
C ARG A 73 -4.24 4.20 -26.16
N SER A 74 -5.09 3.67 -27.02
CA SER A 74 -4.70 2.74 -28.07
C SER A 74 -5.12 3.27 -29.45
N GLN A 75 -4.49 2.72 -30.51
CA GLN A 75 -4.86 2.97 -31.91
C GLN A 75 -4.84 1.64 -32.64
N ASN A 76 -5.71 1.49 -33.66
CA ASN A 76 -5.83 0.28 -34.49
C ASN A 76 -6.14 -1.00 -33.67
N ALA A 77 -6.69 -0.87 -32.47
CA ALA A 77 -7.07 -1.97 -31.62
C ALA A 77 -8.58 -2.26 -31.78
N THR A 78 -8.97 -3.52 -31.69
CA THR A 78 -10.36 -3.98 -31.61
C THR A 78 -10.73 -4.40 -30.18
N SER A 79 -9.73 -4.65 -29.35
CA SER A 79 -9.92 -4.94 -27.94
C SER A 79 -8.71 -4.48 -27.13
N VAL A 80 -8.97 -3.99 -25.93
CA VAL A 80 -7.95 -3.59 -24.96
C VAL A 80 -8.28 -4.25 -23.63
N VAL A 81 -7.27 -4.88 -23.03
CA VAL A 81 -7.37 -5.52 -21.71
C VAL A 81 -6.27 -4.97 -20.82
N ILE A 82 -6.60 -4.56 -19.62
CA ILE A 82 -5.63 -4.15 -18.59
C ILE A 82 -5.73 -5.13 -17.44
N ASP A 83 -4.60 -5.70 -17.04
CA ASP A 83 -4.50 -6.59 -15.88
C ASP A 83 -4.64 -5.83 -14.55
N GLY A 84 -4.37 -6.51 -13.43
CA GLY A 84 -4.43 -5.87 -12.12
C GLY A 84 -5.84 -5.54 -11.62
N GLY A 85 -6.87 -6.20 -12.18
CA GLY A 85 -8.26 -6.06 -11.74
C GLY A 85 -9.08 -5.02 -12.51
N VAL A 86 -8.52 -4.42 -13.59
CA VAL A 86 -9.23 -3.46 -14.45
C VAL A 86 -10.08 -4.18 -15.51
N GLY A 87 -9.52 -5.19 -16.19
CA GLY A 87 -10.24 -6.02 -17.17
C GLY A 87 -10.34 -5.41 -18.56
N ASN A 88 -11.45 -5.71 -19.27
CA ASN A 88 -11.72 -5.20 -20.61
C ASN A 88 -12.12 -3.73 -20.56
N VAL A 89 -11.50 -2.92 -21.41
CA VAL A 89 -11.72 -1.48 -21.47
C VAL A 89 -11.89 -0.98 -22.90
N ALA A 90 -12.41 0.24 -23.07
CA ALA A 90 -12.47 0.92 -24.37
C ALA A 90 -11.04 1.25 -24.89
N GLU A 91 -10.93 1.63 -26.16
CA GLU A 91 -9.64 1.99 -26.79
C GLU A 91 -8.92 3.13 -26.06
N THR A 92 -9.65 4.04 -25.46
CA THR A 92 -9.10 5.13 -24.64
C THR A 92 -9.95 5.31 -23.37
N GLY A 93 -9.31 5.67 -22.27
CA GLY A 93 -10.04 5.89 -21.03
C GLY A 93 -9.15 6.18 -19.85
N SER A 94 -9.80 6.28 -18.70
CA SER A 94 -9.15 6.40 -17.41
C SER A 94 -9.97 5.71 -16.30
N VAL A 95 -9.30 5.22 -15.30
CA VAL A 95 -9.91 4.61 -14.11
C VAL A 95 -9.14 4.99 -12.85
N VAL A 96 -9.86 5.29 -11.79
CA VAL A 96 -9.26 5.52 -10.47
C VAL A 96 -9.14 4.18 -9.76
N ILE A 97 -7.94 3.90 -9.25
CA ILE A 97 -7.61 2.67 -8.52
C ILE A 97 -6.99 3.01 -7.17
N THR A 98 -7.12 2.09 -6.21
CA THR A 98 -6.54 2.20 -4.87
C THR A 98 -5.77 0.92 -4.55
N PRO A 99 -4.60 0.71 -5.15
CA PRO A 99 -3.80 -0.48 -4.88
C PRO A 99 -3.25 -0.45 -3.44
N ARG A 100 -3.28 -1.61 -2.77
CA ARG A 100 -2.77 -1.75 -1.40
C ARG A 100 -1.27 -2.06 -1.35
N GLU A 101 -0.73 -2.54 -2.47
CA GLU A 101 0.68 -2.92 -2.62
C GLU A 101 1.19 -2.45 -3.99
N SER A 102 2.50 -2.30 -4.09
CA SER A 102 3.14 -1.93 -5.36
C SER A 102 2.89 -3.01 -6.41
N GLN A 103 2.30 -2.63 -7.54
CA GLN A 103 2.01 -3.55 -8.63
C GLN A 103 2.23 -2.91 -10.00
N THR A 104 2.41 -3.75 -11.00
CA THR A 104 2.53 -3.34 -12.40
C THR A 104 1.20 -3.63 -13.10
N PHE A 105 0.70 -2.67 -13.84
CA PHE A 105 -0.47 -2.80 -14.71
C PHE A 105 0.01 -2.95 -16.12
N THR A 106 -0.38 -4.03 -16.79
CA THR A 106 -0.04 -4.32 -18.17
C THR A 106 -1.27 -4.19 -19.05
N ALA A 107 -1.21 -3.33 -20.03
CA ALA A 107 -2.27 -3.14 -21.01
C ALA A 107 -1.89 -3.86 -22.32
N VAL A 108 -2.82 -4.65 -22.84
CA VAL A 108 -2.69 -5.42 -24.07
C VAL A 108 -3.76 -4.96 -25.05
N ALA A 109 -3.34 -4.48 -26.21
CA ALA A 109 -4.20 -4.08 -27.31
C ALA A 109 -4.08 -5.08 -28.47
N LYS A 110 -5.21 -5.64 -28.92
CA LYS A 110 -5.28 -6.56 -30.05
C LYS A 110 -6.05 -5.94 -31.20
N GLY A 111 -5.56 -6.14 -32.42
CA GLY A 111 -6.19 -5.63 -33.62
C GLY A 111 -5.88 -6.52 -34.83
N PRO A 112 -6.45 -6.22 -36.03
CA PRO A 112 -6.22 -7.03 -37.24
C PRO A 112 -4.76 -7.08 -37.65
N GLY A 113 -3.95 -6.08 -37.25
CA GLY A 113 -2.50 -6.01 -37.54
C GLY A 113 -1.60 -6.65 -36.51
N GLY A 114 -2.16 -7.29 -35.43
CA GLY A 114 -1.37 -7.97 -34.39
C GLY A 114 -1.74 -7.55 -32.98
N GLU A 115 -0.74 -7.54 -32.11
CA GLU A 115 -0.88 -7.24 -30.69
C GLU A 115 0.20 -6.24 -30.23
N ALA A 116 -0.15 -5.32 -29.34
CA ALA A 116 0.78 -4.40 -28.69
C ALA A 116 0.58 -4.44 -27.17
N THR A 117 1.66 -4.26 -26.43
CA THR A 117 1.67 -4.30 -24.96
C THR A 117 2.41 -3.08 -24.42
N ALA A 118 1.84 -2.48 -23.37
CA ALA A 118 2.49 -1.44 -22.58
C ALA A 118 2.26 -1.69 -21.10
N SER A 119 3.15 -1.23 -20.25
CA SER A 119 3.00 -1.39 -18.80
C SER A 119 3.36 -0.12 -18.05
N THR A 120 2.70 0.07 -16.89
CA THR A 120 3.03 1.12 -15.93
C THR A 120 3.08 0.52 -14.53
N ARG A 121 3.99 1.00 -13.70
CA ARG A 121 4.11 0.56 -12.31
C ARG A 121 3.54 1.61 -11.38
N VAL A 122 2.68 1.20 -10.47
CA VAL A 122 2.28 1.99 -9.31
C VAL A 122 3.07 1.49 -8.10
N THR A 123 3.84 2.41 -7.50
CA THR A 123 4.60 2.15 -6.29
C THR A 123 3.77 2.61 -5.09
N VAL A 124 3.42 1.67 -4.21
CA VAL A 124 2.75 1.97 -2.94
C VAL A 124 3.81 2.00 -1.86
N VAL A 125 4.03 3.18 -1.31
CA VAL A 125 4.89 3.36 -0.14
C VAL A 125 4.05 3.25 1.13
N ALA A 126 4.68 2.83 2.24
CA ALA A 126 4.03 2.98 3.54
C ALA A 126 3.62 4.46 3.70
N PRO A 127 2.51 4.75 4.40
CA PRO A 127 2.23 6.12 4.80
C PRO A 127 3.53 6.67 5.36
N LYS A 128 3.92 7.85 4.91
CA LYS A 128 5.06 8.53 5.52
C LYS A 128 4.66 8.74 6.98
N GLU A 129 5.03 7.78 7.84
CA GLU A 129 5.11 8.07 9.27
C GLU A 129 5.86 9.40 9.32
N ALA A 130 5.16 10.43 9.81
CA ALA A 130 5.79 11.75 9.95
C ALA A 130 7.11 11.46 10.64
N ALA A 131 8.21 11.61 9.91
CA ALA A 131 9.50 11.16 10.37
C ALA A 131 9.63 11.73 11.78
N ILE A 132 9.64 10.85 12.79
CA ILE A 132 9.78 11.23 14.19
C ILE A 132 11.06 12.03 14.21
N THR A 133 10.93 13.35 14.10
CA THR A 133 12.10 14.19 14.22
C THR A 133 12.41 14.18 15.71
N SER A 134 13.63 13.81 16.04
CA SER A 134 14.12 13.94 17.43
C SER A 134 13.83 15.32 18.01
N THR A 135 13.68 16.32 17.16
CA THR A 135 13.28 17.69 17.45
C THR A 135 11.85 17.79 17.98
N ASP A 136 10.86 17.08 17.39
CA ASP A 136 9.45 17.15 17.81
C ASP A 136 9.25 16.50 19.18
N ILE A 137 9.90 15.32 19.37
CA ILE A 137 9.90 14.64 20.67
C ILE A 137 10.50 15.55 21.74
N GLU A 138 11.65 16.17 21.47
CA GLU A 138 12.31 17.04 22.44
C GLU A 138 11.52 18.33 22.68
N ALA A 139 10.85 18.89 21.68
CA ALA A 139 9.97 20.04 21.83
C ALA A 139 8.78 19.73 22.75
N LEU A 140 8.16 18.55 22.60
CA LEU A 140 7.06 18.13 23.48
C LEU A 140 7.56 17.81 24.90
N ARG A 141 8.70 17.13 25.03
CA ARG A 141 9.36 16.93 26.34
C ARG A 141 9.64 18.26 27.05
N GLN A 142 10.13 19.26 26.31
CA GLN A 142 10.36 20.58 26.85
C GLN A 142 9.06 21.27 27.26
N ALA A 143 7.98 21.15 26.46
CA ALA A 143 6.68 21.69 26.83
C ALA A 143 6.11 21.09 28.14
N ILE A 144 6.36 19.78 28.37
CA ILE A 144 6.01 19.11 29.63
C ILE A 144 6.86 19.67 30.78
N ARG A 145 8.17 19.75 30.64
CA ARG A 145 9.08 20.30 31.65
C ARG A 145 8.77 21.76 32.00
N ASP A 146 8.39 22.56 31.03
CA ASP A 146 8.01 23.97 31.20
C ASP A 146 6.62 24.16 31.80
N GLY A 147 5.87 23.07 32.08
CA GLY A 147 4.50 23.13 32.63
C GLY A 147 3.45 23.64 31.61
N ARG A 148 3.74 23.60 30.31
CA ARG A 148 2.76 23.92 29.25
C ARG A 148 1.79 22.76 29.03
N VAL A 149 2.26 21.53 29.15
CA VAL A 149 1.44 20.33 29.32
C VAL A 149 1.39 20.07 30.81
N LYS A 150 0.16 20.03 31.36
CA LYS A 150 -0.07 19.98 32.81
C LYS A 150 -0.68 18.65 33.21
N ASP A 151 -0.35 18.21 34.40
CA ASP A 151 -1.03 17.08 35.05
C ASP A 151 -2.51 17.43 35.30
N ILE A 152 -3.33 16.40 35.36
CA ILE A 152 -4.71 16.51 35.81
C ILE A 152 -4.91 15.73 37.09
N PHE A 153 -5.85 16.18 37.91
CA PHE A 153 -6.07 15.66 39.25
C PHE A 153 -7.47 15.07 39.41
N PHE A 154 -7.57 14.11 40.30
CA PHE A 154 -8.80 13.37 40.57
C PHE A 154 -9.25 13.49 42.02
N ALA A 155 -10.56 13.44 42.24
CA ALA A 155 -11.12 13.31 43.59
C ALA A 155 -10.72 11.95 44.21
N TYR A 156 -10.85 11.88 45.52
CA TYR A 156 -10.60 10.64 46.26
C TYR A 156 -11.47 9.50 45.72
N ASP A 157 -10.85 8.38 45.45
CA ASP A 157 -11.49 7.15 44.95
C ASP A 157 -12.29 7.34 43.66
N LYS A 158 -11.92 8.34 42.83
CA LYS A 158 -12.56 8.62 41.54
C LYS A 158 -11.57 8.55 40.38
N SER A 159 -12.13 8.21 39.22
CA SER A 159 -11.47 8.28 37.90
C SER A 159 -12.24 9.20 36.94
N GLU A 160 -13.35 9.79 37.35
CA GLU A 160 -14.10 10.74 36.55
C GLU A 160 -13.35 12.07 36.44
N LEU A 161 -13.32 12.63 35.24
CA LEU A 161 -12.70 13.92 34.96
C LEU A 161 -13.55 15.07 35.49
N THR A 162 -12.97 15.94 36.32
CA THR A 162 -13.59 17.19 36.74
C THR A 162 -13.66 18.20 35.59
N ALA A 163 -14.41 19.28 35.76
CA ALA A 163 -14.46 20.38 34.79
C ALA A 163 -13.07 21.01 34.58
N GLU A 164 -12.33 21.19 35.70
CA GLU A 164 -10.95 21.71 35.64
C GLU A 164 -10.02 20.78 34.89
N SER A 165 -10.08 19.46 35.16
CA SER A 165 -9.28 18.45 34.46
C SER A 165 -9.58 18.46 32.97
N ARG A 166 -10.84 18.59 32.55
CA ARG A 166 -11.22 18.69 31.14
C ARG A 166 -10.65 19.94 30.47
N ALA A 167 -10.75 21.10 31.14
CA ALA A 167 -10.16 22.33 30.59
C ALA A 167 -8.63 22.22 30.39
N VAL A 168 -7.92 21.57 31.33
CA VAL A 168 -6.49 21.31 31.22
C VAL A 168 -6.22 20.38 30.05
N LEU A 169 -7.01 19.31 29.85
CA LEU A 169 -6.86 18.37 28.76
C LEU A 169 -7.13 19.00 27.39
N GLU A 170 -8.05 19.98 27.29
CA GLU A 170 -8.27 20.75 26.06
C GLU A 170 -7.00 21.53 25.64
N GLU A 171 -6.29 22.12 26.59
CA GLU A 171 -5.00 22.77 26.31
C GLU A 171 -3.89 21.78 26.00
N ASN A 172 -3.78 20.67 26.74
CA ASN A 172 -2.81 19.61 26.48
C ASN A 172 -3.01 18.99 25.08
N ALA A 173 -4.26 18.78 24.67
CA ALA A 173 -4.58 18.23 23.35
C ALA A 173 -4.06 19.09 22.19
N LYS A 174 -3.95 20.41 22.37
CA LYS A 174 -3.35 21.31 21.35
C LYS A 174 -1.89 20.97 21.14
N TRP A 175 -1.16 20.71 22.23
CA TRP A 175 0.25 20.29 22.17
C TRP A 175 0.40 18.92 21.52
N PHE A 176 -0.39 17.93 21.92
CA PHE A 176 -0.28 16.58 21.36
C PHE A 176 -0.59 16.55 19.86
N ARG A 177 -1.61 17.27 19.40
CA ARG A 177 -1.92 17.40 17.96
C ARG A 177 -0.86 18.15 17.15
N GLN A 178 -0.09 19.04 17.81
CA GLN A 178 1.02 19.76 17.16
C GLN A 178 2.20 18.81 16.86
N PHE A 179 2.37 17.76 17.66
CA PHE A 179 3.47 16.79 17.55
C PHE A 179 2.92 15.36 17.39
N PRO A 180 2.23 15.04 16.28
CA PRO A 180 1.50 13.79 16.12
C PRO A 180 2.39 12.54 16.07
N SER A 181 3.68 12.71 15.82
CA SER A 181 4.66 11.61 15.79
C SER A 181 5.25 11.25 17.17
N ALA A 182 5.02 12.09 18.18
CA ALA A 182 5.51 11.83 19.52
C ALA A 182 4.51 10.95 20.30
N VAL A 183 4.96 9.79 20.78
CA VAL A 183 4.13 8.91 21.61
C VAL A 183 4.11 9.44 23.04
N VAL A 184 2.90 9.77 23.52
CA VAL A 184 2.64 10.27 24.87
C VAL A 184 2.20 9.12 25.76
N VAL A 185 2.89 8.93 26.88
CA VAL A 185 2.52 7.97 27.91
C VAL A 185 1.73 8.71 29.01
N ILE A 186 0.52 8.25 29.28
CA ILE A 186 -0.36 8.75 30.34
C ILE A 186 -0.18 7.86 31.55
N GLU A 187 0.42 8.38 32.59
CA GLU A 187 0.71 7.67 33.82
C GLU A 187 -0.38 7.94 34.85
N GLY A 188 -1.09 6.89 35.29
CA GLY A 188 -2.13 6.98 36.31
C GLY A 188 -1.57 6.72 37.68
N HIS A 189 -1.86 7.65 38.63
CA HIS A 189 -1.36 7.59 39.99
C HIS A 189 -2.48 7.72 41.04
N CYS A 190 -2.23 7.17 42.22
CA CYS A 190 -3.10 7.20 43.36
C CYS A 190 -2.36 7.76 44.59
N ASP A 191 -3.12 8.13 45.61
CA ASP A 191 -2.57 8.30 46.95
C ASP A 191 -2.39 6.92 47.62
N GLU A 192 -1.72 6.89 48.77
CA GLU A 192 -1.34 5.68 49.51
C GLU A 192 -2.49 4.92 50.20
N ARG A 193 -3.72 5.41 50.10
CA ARG A 193 -4.88 4.82 50.79
C ARG A 193 -5.49 3.71 49.92
N GLY A 194 -5.49 2.49 50.43
CA GLY A 194 -6.02 1.32 49.76
C GLY A 194 -5.03 0.15 49.74
N THR A 195 -5.27 -0.81 48.89
CA THR A 195 -4.28 -1.86 48.60
C THR A 195 -3.55 -1.52 47.31
N GLU A 196 -2.35 -2.01 47.15
CA GLU A 196 -1.53 -1.83 45.95
C GLU A 196 -2.29 -2.25 44.68
N GLU A 197 -2.94 -3.43 44.73
CA GLU A 197 -3.72 -3.95 43.58
C GLU A 197 -4.91 -3.06 43.24
N TYR A 198 -5.59 -2.54 44.29
CA TYR A 198 -6.71 -1.62 44.10
C TYR A 198 -6.24 -0.32 43.45
N ASN A 199 -5.15 0.27 43.99
CA ASN A 199 -4.58 1.53 43.50
C ASN A 199 -3.99 1.39 42.10
N LEU A 200 -3.39 0.23 41.77
CA LEU A 200 -2.96 -0.06 40.40
C LEU A 200 -4.15 -0.06 39.43
N ALA A 201 -5.26 -0.74 39.79
CA ALA A 201 -6.46 -0.76 38.96
C ALA A 201 -7.14 0.61 38.88
N LEU A 202 -7.11 1.43 39.95
CA LEU A 202 -7.66 2.79 39.94
C LEU A 202 -6.82 3.73 39.08
N GLY A 203 -5.50 3.64 39.17
CA GLY A 203 -4.56 4.37 38.31
C GLY A 203 -4.78 4.05 36.84
N ASP A 204 -5.00 2.77 36.49
CA ASP A 204 -5.31 2.37 35.11
C ASP A 204 -6.61 3.02 34.60
N ARG A 205 -7.68 3.00 35.41
CA ARG A 205 -8.95 3.68 35.08
C ARG A 205 -8.76 5.19 34.87
N ARG A 206 -7.91 5.85 35.65
CA ARG A 206 -7.59 7.29 35.53
C ARG A 206 -6.85 7.57 34.21
N ALA A 207 -5.83 6.77 33.91
CA ALA A 207 -5.08 6.89 32.66
C ALA A 207 -5.99 6.65 31.44
N LEU A 208 -6.86 5.64 31.50
CA LEU A 208 -7.80 5.32 30.43
C LEU A 208 -8.84 6.43 30.22
N ALA A 209 -9.47 6.94 31.28
CA ALA A 209 -10.42 8.05 31.18
C ALA A 209 -9.78 9.31 30.58
N THR A 210 -8.51 9.55 30.90
CA THR A 210 -7.72 10.65 30.34
C THR A 210 -7.48 10.44 28.84
N LYS A 211 -7.06 9.24 28.45
CA LYS A 211 -6.86 8.86 27.05
C LYS A 211 -8.14 9.00 26.22
N GLU A 212 -9.25 8.44 26.70
CA GLU A 212 -10.54 8.49 26.02
C GLU A 212 -10.99 9.94 25.76
N TYR A 213 -10.81 10.83 26.72
CA TYR A 213 -11.14 12.24 26.55
C TYR A 213 -10.22 12.95 25.56
N LEU A 214 -8.92 12.69 25.58
CA LEU A 214 -7.97 13.22 24.58
C LEU A 214 -8.30 12.76 23.16
N VAL A 215 -8.72 11.51 22.98
CA VAL A 215 -9.20 10.98 21.68
C VAL A 215 -10.46 11.72 21.21
N GLN A 216 -11.42 12.00 22.11
CA GLN A 216 -12.60 12.82 21.80
C GLN A 216 -12.21 14.25 21.37
N LEU A 217 -11.10 14.79 21.88
CA LEU A 217 -10.53 16.07 21.46
C LEU A 217 -9.72 16.00 20.16
N GLY A 218 -9.69 14.84 19.50
CA GLY A 218 -9.03 14.63 18.19
C GLY A 218 -7.54 14.35 18.27
N VAL A 219 -7.03 13.88 19.40
CA VAL A 219 -5.68 13.29 19.49
C VAL A 219 -5.74 11.86 18.96
N ASP A 220 -4.73 11.47 18.16
CA ASP A 220 -4.66 10.12 17.60
C ASP A 220 -4.56 9.07 18.72
N PRO A 221 -5.43 8.06 18.78
CA PRO A 221 -5.36 7.00 19.78
C PRO A 221 -4.04 6.20 19.75
N GLU A 222 -3.37 6.12 18.58
CA GLU A 222 -2.06 5.45 18.43
C GLU A 222 -0.91 6.28 19.03
N GLN A 223 -1.10 7.59 19.18
CA GLN A 223 -0.17 8.48 19.87
C GLN A 223 -0.20 8.31 21.39
N LEU A 224 -1.24 7.69 21.98
CA LEU A 224 -1.48 7.65 23.41
C LEU A 224 -1.31 6.24 23.97
N GLU A 225 -0.35 6.07 24.87
CA GLU A 225 -0.19 4.86 25.66
C GLU A 225 -0.62 5.14 27.11
N THR A 226 -1.09 4.13 27.83
CA THR A 226 -1.47 4.24 29.25
C THR A 226 -0.64 3.29 30.09
N ILE A 227 -0.27 3.74 31.29
CA ILE A 227 0.37 2.90 32.31
C ILE A 227 -0.12 3.35 33.69
N SER A 228 -0.32 2.42 34.59
CA SER A 228 -0.61 2.70 35.99
C SER A 228 0.62 2.44 36.86
N PHE A 229 0.86 3.33 37.77
CA PHE A 229 1.81 3.14 38.88
C PHE A 229 1.10 3.05 40.22
N GLY A 230 -0.25 3.15 40.26
CA GLY A 230 -0.96 3.14 41.54
C GLY A 230 -0.37 4.15 42.52
N GLU A 231 0.00 3.68 43.70
CA GLU A 231 0.65 4.47 44.76
C GLU A 231 2.19 4.40 44.73
N GLU A 232 2.78 3.57 43.86
CA GLU A 232 4.24 3.26 43.88
C GLU A 232 5.14 4.48 43.61
N ARG A 233 4.62 5.50 42.92
CA ARG A 233 5.39 6.68 42.52
C ARG A 233 4.72 7.97 42.99
N PRO A 234 4.77 8.27 44.29
CA PRO A 234 4.21 9.50 44.84
C PRO A 234 4.97 10.71 44.28
N PHE A 235 4.22 11.75 43.87
CA PHE A 235 4.80 13.04 43.47
C PHE A 235 5.21 13.87 44.68
N VAL A 236 4.37 13.86 45.71
CA VAL A 236 4.66 14.53 46.96
C VAL A 236 4.64 13.51 48.09
N GLN A 237 5.70 13.53 48.90
CA GLN A 237 5.76 12.75 50.13
C GLN A 237 4.92 13.41 51.21
N GLY A 238 4.12 12.63 51.92
CA GLY A 238 3.27 13.12 53.01
C GLY A 238 2.05 12.24 53.19
N HIS A 239 1.46 12.30 54.41
CA HIS A 239 0.33 11.47 54.83
C HIS A 239 -0.90 12.35 55.19
N ASP A 240 -1.10 13.40 54.41
CA ASP A 240 -2.21 14.33 54.57
C ASP A 240 -2.90 14.62 53.22
N GLU A 241 -4.07 15.28 53.28
CA GLU A 241 -4.86 15.56 52.10
C GLU A 241 -4.12 16.46 51.10
N SER A 242 -3.19 17.30 51.54
CA SER A 242 -2.43 18.19 50.68
C SER A 242 -1.46 17.40 49.79
N ALA A 243 -0.82 16.36 50.32
CA ALA A 243 0.02 15.43 49.61
C ALA A 243 -0.81 14.46 48.75
N TRP A 244 -1.87 13.88 49.32
CA TRP A 244 -2.75 12.95 48.66
C TRP A 244 -3.41 13.53 47.41
N ALA A 245 -3.90 14.80 47.51
CA ALA A 245 -4.52 15.47 46.37
C ALA A 245 -3.57 15.63 45.16
N GLN A 246 -2.28 15.82 45.41
CA GLN A 246 -1.26 15.94 44.36
C GLN A 246 -0.84 14.56 43.79
N ASN A 247 -0.96 13.51 44.61
CA ASN A 247 -0.65 12.15 44.17
C ASN A 247 -1.77 11.55 43.32
N ARG A 248 -3.03 11.93 43.50
CA ARG A 248 -4.18 11.51 42.70
C ARG A 248 -4.18 12.23 41.34
N ARG A 249 -3.31 11.82 40.41
CA ARG A 249 -3.12 12.54 39.15
C ARG A 249 -3.01 11.59 37.93
N ALA A 250 -3.17 12.15 36.75
CA ALA A 250 -2.57 11.60 35.54
C ALA A 250 -1.44 12.52 35.09
N HIS A 251 -0.28 11.94 34.91
CA HIS A 251 0.95 12.58 34.47
C HIS A 251 1.27 12.22 33.02
N PHE A 252 1.95 13.10 32.30
CA PHE A 252 2.29 12.91 30.89
C PHE A 252 3.79 12.84 30.69
N THR A 253 4.24 11.80 29.98
CA THR A 253 5.63 11.67 29.54
C THR A 253 5.69 11.36 28.04
N VAL A 254 6.86 11.47 27.44
CA VAL A 254 7.08 11.19 26.01
C VAL A 254 8.09 10.05 25.90
N LYS A 255 7.72 9.06 25.11
CA LYS A 255 8.52 7.86 24.86
C LYS A 255 9.75 8.13 23.98
#